data_0aea3921d1172860299ab6e218f395f4
#
_entry.id   0aea3921d1172860299ab6e218f395f4
#
_cell.length_a   1.000
_cell.length_b   1.000
_cell.length_c   1.000
_cell.angle_alpha   90.00
_cell.angle_beta   90.00
_cell.angle_gamma   90.00
#
_symmetry.space_group_name_H-M   'P 1'
#
loop_
_entity.id
_entity.type
_entity.pdbx_description
1 polymer ?
#
loop_
_entity_poly.entity_id
_entity_poly.type
_entity_poly.pdbx_seq_one_letter_code
_entity_poly.pdbx_strand_id
1 'polypeptide(L)'
;MRIAFYAPLKSPTHGTPSGDRRVAELLMGALERAGHHVELASSFRSYDPGGDGPRQAAMRDQGIALGRRLAALWRDGAAQARPDLWFTYHLYYKAPDWLGPEASAALGIPYVIAEASHAQKRAGGAWDMGHRGAMEAIRRADLLLCPTRDDLAGLRAVAASPGRMASLPPFLDPAPFRAAAGRRDACRKDLARMHGLDASVPWLAVAAMMRPGDKLASYGALARALSHLHDLPWRLLVAGDGPARAEVEAVFAAALPQRAAFLGALPLEELAAACAAADFYVWPAVNEAYGMAMLEAQAAGLPVVSCATRGVPDVVEHGRTGLLAPAGDDRAFAGLVRELLLDEGKRRRMSAEAVTFAASERSIESAAIRLGGLLARFAAMPANRAPV
;
A
#
# COMPACT_ATOMS: atom_id res chain seq x y z
N MET A 1 12.98 -16.48 14.41
CA MET A 1 11.63 -16.88 14.91
C MET A 1 10.83 -17.48 13.78
N ARG A 2 9.88 -18.37 14.11
CA ARG A 2 8.80 -18.81 13.21
C ARG A 2 7.62 -17.86 13.36
N ILE A 3 7.13 -17.32 12.29
CA ILE A 3 6.04 -16.35 12.28
C ILE A 3 4.82 -16.94 11.56
N ALA A 4 3.70 -17.01 12.27
CA ALA A 4 2.40 -17.33 11.69
C ALA A 4 1.80 -16.06 11.07
N PHE A 5 1.84 -15.93 9.75
CA PHE A 5 1.33 -14.76 9.02
C PHE A 5 -0.13 -14.95 8.63
N TYR A 6 -0.94 -13.91 8.81
CA TYR A 6 -2.36 -13.90 8.42
C TYR A 6 -2.78 -12.55 7.82
N ALA A 7 -3.67 -12.58 6.82
CA ALA A 7 -4.22 -11.38 6.19
C ALA A 7 -5.74 -11.51 6.01
N PRO A 8 -6.57 -11.00 6.95
CA PRO A 8 -8.02 -11.17 6.99
C PRO A 8 -8.75 -10.57 5.79
N LEU A 9 -8.25 -9.47 5.22
CA LEU A 9 -8.85 -8.85 4.06
C LEU A 9 -8.53 -9.62 2.77
N LYS A 10 -7.25 -9.93 2.55
CA LYS A 10 -6.80 -10.57 1.32
C LYS A 10 -5.48 -11.30 1.54
N SER A 11 -5.54 -12.62 1.43
CA SER A 11 -4.37 -13.49 1.53
C SER A 11 -3.33 -13.16 0.44
N PRO A 12 -2.01 -13.30 0.70
CA PRO A 12 -0.95 -13.22 -0.30
C PRO A 12 -1.14 -14.25 -1.43
N THR A 13 -1.83 -15.36 -1.17
CA THR A 13 -2.15 -16.42 -2.16
C THR A 13 -3.48 -16.20 -2.90
N HIS A 14 -4.16 -15.06 -2.70
CA HIS A 14 -5.45 -14.80 -3.35
C HIS A 14 -5.29 -14.68 -4.87
N GLY A 15 -6.16 -15.34 -5.65
CA GLY A 15 -6.07 -15.41 -7.12
C GLY A 15 -6.14 -14.05 -7.84
N THR A 16 -6.84 -13.05 -7.27
CA THR A 16 -6.96 -11.72 -7.90
C THR A 16 -5.86 -10.78 -7.42
N PRO A 17 -5.01 -10.21 -8.29
CA PRO A 17 -4.02 -9.20 -7.93
C PRO A 17 -4.65 -7.96 -7.29
N SER A 18 -3.95 -7.34 -6.34
CA SER A 18 -4.33 -6.06 -5.71
C SER A 18 -3.18 -5.49 -4.90
N GLY A 19 -3.26 -4.19 -4.54
CA GLY A 19 -2.32 -3.55 -3.63
C GLY A 19 -2.18 -4.30 -2.30
N ASP A 20 -3.31 -4.69 -1.67
CA ASP A 20 -3.29 -5.43 -0.41
C ASP A 20 -2.53 -6.76 -0.51
N ARG A 21 -2.75 -7.53 -1.59
CA ARG A 21 -2.00 -8.76 -1.83
C ARG A 21 -0.51 -8.48 -1.96
N ARG A 22 -0.14 -7.45 -2.75
CA ARG A 22 1.26 -7.08 -2.98
C ARG A 22 1.96 -6.65 -1.69
N VAL A 23 1.30 -5.87 -0.85
CA VAL A 23 1.86 -5.46 0.45
C VAL A 23 2.00 -6.65 1.40
N ALA A 24 1.04 -7.60 1.40
CA ALA A 24 1.18 -8.84 2.17
C ALA A 24 2.42 -9.66 1.74
N GLU A 25 2.64 -9.80 0.43
CA GLU A 25 3.83 -10.46 -0.14
C GLU A 25 5.13 -9.73 0.26
N LEU A 26 5.14 -8.40 0.20
CA LEU A 26 6.29 -7.57 0.61
C LEU A 26 6.59 -7.72 2.11
N LEU A 27 5.56 -7.74 2.97
CA LEU A 27 5.73 -7.93 4.41
C LEU A 27 6.32 -9.31 4.74
N MET A 28 5.81 -10.38 4.11
CA MET A 28 6.39 -11.71 4.27
C MET A 28 7.85 -11.73 3.84
N GLY A 29 8.16 -11.21 2.65
CA GLY A 29 9.54 -11.13 2.16
C GLY A 29 10.47 -10.27 3.04
N ALA A 30 9.96 -9.18 3.65
CA ALA A 30 10.75 -8.37 4.57
C ALA A 30 11.04 -9.10 5.90
N LEU A 31 10.05 -9.85 6.42
CA LEU A 31 10.23 -10.69 7.60
C LEU A 31 11.23 -11.83 7.33
N GLU A 32 11.19 -12.44 6.16
CA GLU A 32 12.16 -13.47 5.75
C GLU A 32 13.58 -12.90 5.63
N ARG A 33 13.73 -11.70 5.02
CA ARG A 33 15.02 -10.99 4.95
C ARG A 33 15.54 -10.57 6.33
N ALA A 34 14.64 -10.37 7.30
CA ALA A 34 15.01 -10.13 8.69
C ALA A 34 15.45 -11.40 9.44
N GLY A 35 15.54 -12.55 8.74
CA GLY A 35 16.00 -13.82 9.31
C GLY A 35 14.91 -14.62 10.01
N HIS A 36 13.63 -14.37 9.72
CA HIS A 36 12.51 -15.13 10.26
C HIS A 36 12.03 -16.19 9.26
N HIS A 37 11.45 -17.28 9.76
CA HIS A 37 10.73 -18.24 8.95
C HIS A 37 9.24 -17.86 8.96
N VAL A 38 8.68 -17.53 7.80
CA VAL A 38 7.31 -17.00 7.69
C VAL A 38 6.41 -18.00 7.01
N GLU A 39 5.33 -18.39 7.66
CA GLU A 39 4.33 -19.31 7.12
C GLU A 39 2.94 -18.64 7.11
N LEU A 40 2.20 -18.82 6.01
CA LEU A 40 0.81 -18.40 5.96
C LEU A 40 -0.03 -19.29 6.87
N ALA A 41 -0.51 -18.74 7.98
CA ALA A 41 -1.29 -19.47 8.98
C ALA A 41 -2.66 -19.91 8.43
N SER A 42 -3.30 -19.07 7.61
CA SER A 42 -4.60 -19.36 7.02
C SER A 42 -4.89 -18.44 5.83
N SER A 43 -5.62 -18.96 4.85
CA SER A 43 -6.24 -18.19 3.77
C SER A 43 -7.69 -17.77 4.09
N PHE A 44 -8.17 -17.99 5.31
CA PHE A 44 -9.51 -17.60 5.74
C PHE A 44 -9.72 -16.10 5.54
N ARG A 45 -10.83 -15.73 4.93
CA ARG A 45 -11.14 -14.33 4.62
C ARG A 45 -12.32 -13.88 5.47
N SER A 46 -12.11 -12.90 6.36
CA SER A 46 -13.15 -12.35 7.23
C SER A 46 -13.81 -11.07 6.66
N TYR A 47 -13.71 -10.86 5.35
CA TYR A 47 -14.17 -9.64 4.68
C TYR A 47 -15.69 -9.64 4.43
N ASP A 48 -16.40 -8.67 5.02
CA ASP A 48 -17.79 -8.36 4.75
C ASP A 48 -17.96 -6.94 4.16
N PRO A 49 -18.23 -6.81 2.85
CA PRO A 49 -18.43 -5.51 2.20
C PRO A 49 -19.77 -4.85 2.54
N GLY A 50 -20.80 -5.65 2.87
CA GLY A 50 -22.20 -5.22 2.93
C GLY A 50 -22.73 -4.83 4.32
N GLY A 51 -22.07 -5.26 5.40
CA GLY A 51 -22.56 -5.07 6.76
C GLY A 51 -23.68 -6.06 7.13
N ASP A 52 -23.58 -7.30 6.63
CA ASP A 52 -24.53 -8.39 6.89
C ASP A 52 -24.24 -9.02 8.27
N GLY A 53 -25.09 -8.75 9.25
CA GLY A 53 -24.92 -9.24 10.63
C GLY A 53 -24.82 -10.75 10.77
N PRO A 54 -25.76 -11.55 10.21
CA PRO A 54 -25.67 -13.02 10.16
C PRO A 54 -24.37 -13.54 9.56
N ARG A 55 -23.92 -12.97 8.44
CA ARG A 55 -22.65 -13.32 7.79
C ARG A 55 -21.46 -12.96 8.68
N GLN A 56 -21.44 -11.78 9.31
CA GLN A 56 -20.39 -11.40 10.25
C GLN A 56 -20.33 -12.37 11.44
N ALA A 57 -21.47 -12.80 12.00
CA ALA A 57 -21.54 -13.76 13.08
C ALA A 57 -20.96 -15.12 12.67
N ALA A 58 -21.35 -15.63 11.51
CA ALA A 58 -20.81 -16.89 10.98
C ALA A 58 -19.29 -16.82 10.75
N MET A 59 -18.79 -15.70 10.16
CA MET A 59 -17.35 -15.51 9.97
C MET A 59 -16.58 -15.38 11.29
N ARG A 60 -17.16 -14.70 12.29
CA ARG A 60 -16.58 -14.63 13.64
C ARG A 60 -16.43 -16.03 14.24
N ASP A 61 -17.51 -16.79 14.27
CA ASP A 61 -17.55 -18.11 14.93
C ASP A 61 -16.61 -19.10 14.21
N GLN A 62 -16.57 -19.08 12.87
CA GLN A 62 -15.63 -19.86 12.08
C GLN A 62 -14.18 -19.43 12.34
N GLY A 63 -13.90 -18.13 12.39
CA GLY A 63 -12.57 -17.60 12.62
C GLY A 63 -12.05 -17.96 14.02
N ILE A 64 -12.85 -17.80 15.06
CA ILE A 64 -12.52 -18.19 16.44
C ILE A 64 -12.23 -19.70 16.51
N ALA A 65 -13.11 -20.53 15.95
CA ALA A 65 -12.92 -21.98 15.93
C ALA A 65 -11.64 -22.37 15.19
N LEU A 66 -11.35 -21.72 14.06
CA LEU A 66 -10.13 -21.97 13.28
C LEU A 66 -8.86 -21.54 14.05
N GLY A 67 -8.88 -20.37 14.70
CA GLY A 67 -7.76 -19.92 15.55
C GLY A 67 -7.43 -20.89 16.67
N ARG A 68 -8.46 -21.40 17.37
CA ARG A 68 -8.30 -22.41 18.43
C ARG A 68 -7.79 -23.74 17.87
N ARG A 69 -8.29 -24.16 16.72
CA ARG A 69 -7.85 -25.40 16.05
C ARG A 69 -6.37 -25.30 15.64
N LEU A 70 -5.94 -24.19 15.05
CA LEU A 70 -4.53 -23.96 14.70
C LEU A 70 -3.64 -24.02 15.94
N ALA A 71 -4.05 -23.35 17.02
CA ALA A 71 -3.31 -23.39 18.28
C ALA A 71 -3.18 -24.82 18.85
N ALA A 72 -4.24 -25.63 18.81
CA ALA A 72 -4.20 -27.04 19.22
C ALA A 72 -3.24 -27.85 18.35
N LEU A 73 -3.35 -27.73 17.01
CA LEU A 73 -2.45 -28.41 16.08
C LEU A 73 -0.97 -28.10 16.33
N TRP A 74 -0.63 -26.84 16.60
CA TRP A 74 0.75 -26.45 16.89
C TRP A 74 1.22 -26.84 18.29
N ARG A 75 0.32 -26.96 19.26
CA ARG A 75 0.64 -27.40 20.62
C ARG A 75 0.90 -28.90 20.67
N ASP A 76 0.05 -29.67 19.95
CA ASP A 76 0.10 -31.11 19.94
C ASP A 76 1.07 -31.69 18.89
N GLY A 77 1.54 -30.83 17.97
CA GLY A 77 2.50 -31.15 16.92
C GLY A 77 3.96 -31.10 17.36
N ALA A 78 4.86 -31.27 16.41
CA ALA A 78 6.30 -31.14 16.68
C ALA A 78 6.65 -29.73 17.17
N ALA A 79 7.43 -29.64 18.24
CA ALA A 79 7.81 -28.36 18.85
C ALA A 79 8.45 -27.38 17.83
N GLN A 80 9.17 -27.93 16.85
CA GLN A 80 9.82 -27.16 15.77
C GLN A 80 8.83 -26.52 14.79
N ALA A 81 7.56 -26.97 14.75
CA ALA A 81 6.52 -26.41 13.89
C ALA A 81 5.73 -25.29 14.57
N ARG A 82 5.87 -25.13 15.90
CA ARG A 82 5.14 -24.13 16.66
C ARG A 82 5.65 -22.71 16.31
N PRO A 83 4.74 -21.75 16.01
CA PRO A 83 5.15 -20.37 15.80
C PRO A 83 5.58 -19.71 17.11
N ASP A 84 6.54 -18.79 17.01
CA ASP A 84 7.03 -17.94 18.11
C ASP A 84 6.24 -16.62 18.17
N LEU A 85 5.53 -16.25 17.09
CA LEU A 85 4.83 -14.99 16.94
C LEU A 85 3.69 -15.12 15.92
N TRP A 86 2.57 -14.47 16.22
CA TRP A 86 1.47 -14.27 15.27
C TRP A 86 1.55 -12.87 14.67
N PHE A 87 1.49 -12.77 13.34
CA PHE A 87 1.58 -11.51 12.59
C PHE A 87 0.37 -11.34 11.68
N THR A 88 -0.46 -10.32 11.93
CA THR A 88 -1.62 -9.99 11.11
C THR A 88 -1.36 -8.75 10.27
N TYR A 89 -1.76 -8.78 9.01
CA TYR A 89 -1.68 -7.66 8.09
C TYR A 89 -3.07 -7.20 7.65
N HIS A 90 -3.30 -5.88 7.67
CA HIS A 90 -4.48 -5.14 7.23
C HIS A 90 -5.77 -5.57 7.93
N LEU A 91 -5.94 -5.03 9.14
CA LEU A 91 -7.10 -5.27 9.98
C LEU A 91 -7.96 -4.00 10.11
N TYR A 92 -9.27 -4.13 9.86
CA TYR A 92 -10.25 -3.07 10.07
C TYR A 92 -11.68 -3.63 10.22
N TYR A 93 -12.69 -2.77 10.41
CA TYR A 93 -14.06 -3.16 10.73
C TYR A 93 -14.74 -4.06 9.68
N LYS A 94 -14.34 -4.02 8.39
CA LYS A 94 -14.88 -4.94 7.36
C LYS A 94 -14.11 -6.26 7.27
N ALA A 95 -12.91 -6.30 7.81
CA ALA A 95 -12.03 -7.47 7.81
C ALA A 95 -11.31 -7.59 9.15
N PRO A 96 -12.03 -7.89 10.24
CA PRO A 96 -11.42 -8.10 11.56
C PRO A 96 -10.62 -9.40 11.61
N ASP A 97 -9.63 -9.46 12.50
CA ASP A 97 -8.92 -10.71 12.76
C ASP A 97 -9.63 -11.50 13.88
N TRP A 98 -10.31 -12.57 13.49
CA TRP A 98 -10.95 -13.49 14.41
C TRP A 98 -10.06 -14.66 14.83
N LEU A 99 -8.89 -14.84 14.19
CA LEU A 99 -7.98 -15.97 14.43
C LEU A 99 -6.85 -15.60 15.40
N GLY A 100 -6.19 -14.46 15.12
CA GLY A 100 -4.95 -14.07 15.78
C GLY A 100 -5.09 -13.93 17.30
N PRO A 101 -6.09 -13.19 17.81
CA PRO A 101 -6.31 -13.07 19.25
C PRO A 101 -6.50 -14.42 19.96
N GLU A 102 -7.20 -15.37 19.35
CA GLU A 102 -7.44 -16.70 19.91
C GLU A 102 -6.18 -17.59 19.86
N ALA A 103 -5.52 -17.63 18.69
CA ALA A 103 -4.35 -18.47 18.48
C ALA A 103 -3.16 -17.99 19.34
N SER A 104 -2.88 -16.68 19.34
CA SER A 104 -1.77 -16.13 20.11
C SER A 104 -1.96 -16.30 21.61
N ALA A 105 -3.17 -16.06 22.12
CA ALA A 105 -3.50 -16.27 23.53
C ALA A 105 -3.37 -17.75 23.94
N ALA A 106 -3.92 -18.67 23.14
CA ALA A 106 -3.86 -20.10 23.42
C ALA A 106 -2.44 -20.68 23.39
N LEU A 107 -1.54 -20.07 22.58
CA LEU A 107 -0.13 -20.47 22.52
C LEU A 107 0.77 -19.67 23.48
N GLY A 108 0.30 -18.57 24.07
CA GLY A 108 1.11 -17.67 24.89
C GLY A 108 2.21 -16.96 24.09
N ILE A 109 1.98 -16.67 22.81
CA ILE A 109 2.93 -16.02 21.90
C ILE A 109 2.56 -14.56 21.62
N PRO A 110 3.52 -13.67 21.28
CA PRO A 110 3.24 -12.29 20.90
C PRO A 110 2.30 -12.19 19.69
N TYR A 111 1.46 -11.14 19.72
CA TYR A 111 0.53 -10.78 18.65
C TYR A 111 0.91 -9.42 18.06
N VAL A 112 1.27 -9.40 16.79
CA VAL A 112 1.68 -8.19 16.05
C VAL A 112 0.68 -7.91 14.94
N ILE A 113 0.30 -6.64 14.77
CA ILE A 113 -0.57 -6.20 13.68
C ILE A 113 0.13 -5.10 12.87
N ALA A 114 0.24 -5.28 11.57
CA ALA A 114 0.62 -4.24 10.63
C ALA A 114 -0.62 -3.69 9.91
N GLU A 115 -0.75 -2.37 9.83
CA GLU A 115 -1.85 -1.66 9.19
C GLU A 115 -3.22 -1.99 9.83
N ALA A 116 -3.42 -1.54 11.06
CA ALA A 116 -4.71 -1.58 11.73
C ALA A 116 -5.45 -0.25 11.56
N SER A 117 -6.75 -0.30 11.34
CA SER A 117 -7.59 0.91 11.28
C SER A 117 -8.70 0.89 12.31
N HIS A 118 -8.85 1.98 13.04
CA HIS A 118 -9.96 2.25 13.93
C HIS A 118 -10.98 3.21 13.30
N ALA A 119 -12.27 2.90 13.41
CA ALA A 119 -13.35 3.69 12.84
C ALA A 119 -14.53 3.82 13.80
N GLN A 120 -14.44 4.72 14.79
CA GLN A 120 -15.47 4.93 15.81
C GLN A 120 -16.87 5.17 15.23
N LYS A 121 -16.99 5.81 14.06
CA LYS A 121 -18.26 6.05 13.35
C LYS A 121 -19.00 4.78 12.92
N ARG A 122 -18.40 3.60 13.09
CA ARG A 122 -19.00 2.29 12.76
C ARG A 122 -19.60 1.58 13.97
N ALA A 123 -19.37 2.10 15.19
CA ALA A 123 -19.98 1.59 16.40
C ALA A 123 -21.51 1.73 16.32
N GLY A 124 -22.23 0.67 16.71
CA GLY A 124 -23.70 0.62 16.67
C GLY A 124 -24.33 0.49 15.28
N GLY A 125 -23.56 0.48 14.20
CA GLY A 125 -24.04 0.35 12.83
C GLY A 125 -23.94 -1.05 12.26
N ALA A 126 -24.18 -1.20 10.96
CA ALA A 126 -24.18 -2.48 10.25
C ALA A 126 -22.85 -3.28 10.37
N TRP A 127 -21.75 -2.63 10.66
CA TRP A 127 -20.44 -3.27 10.91
C TRP A 127 -20.01 -3.24 12.38
N ASP A 128 -20.92 -3.07 13.33
CA ASP A 128 -20.59 -2.97 14.75
C ASP A 128 -19.85 -4.21 15.27
N MET A 129 -20.27 -5.41 14.84
CA MET A 129 -19.58 -6.66 15.22
C MET A 129 -18.13 -6.66 14.73
N GLY A 130 -17.90 -6.35 13.45
CA GLY A 130 -16.55 -6.28 12.90
C GLY A 130 -15.72 -5.13 13.51
N HIS A 131 -16.36 -4.00 13.84
CA HIS A 131 -15.72 -2.90 14.57
C HIS A 131 -15.25 -3.34 15.96
N ARG A 132 -16.12 -4.02 16.73
CA ARG A 132 -15.72 -4.56 18.06
C ARG A 132 -14.62 -5.57 17.96
N GLY A 133 -14.66 -6.49 16.97
CA GLY A 133 -13.61 -7.48 16.75
C GLY A 133 -12.26 -6.83 16.39
N ALA A 134 -12.27 -5.81 15.52
CA ALA A 134 -11.06 -5.06 15.20
C ALA A 134 -10.51 -4.32 16.44
N MET A 135 -11.37 -3.70 17.23
CA MET A 135 -10.99 -3.03 18.48
C MET A 135 -10.35 -3.99 19.49
N GLU A 136 -10.94 -5.18 19.65
CA GLU A 136 -10.41 -6.20 20.54
C GLU A 136 -9.03 -6.68 20.11
N ALA A 137 -8.85 -6.94 18.81
CA ALA A 137 -7.57 -7.32 18.24
C ALA A 137 -6.50 -6.22 18.46
N ILE A 138 -6.84 -4.95 18.21
CA ILE A 138 -5.96 -3.80 18.44
C ILE A 138 -5.53 -3.71 19.91
N ARG A 139 -6.44 -3.89 20.85
CA ARG A 139 -6.14 -3.83 22.30
C ARG A 139 -5.25 -4.98 22.77
N ARG A 140 -5.42 -6.17 22.19
CA ARG A 140 -4.61 -7.36 22.53
C ARG A 140 -3.23 -7.34 21.89
N ALA A 141 -3.03 -6.58 20.84
CA ALA A 141 -1.75 -6.55 20.13
C ALA A 141 -0.60 -6.10 21.02
N ASP A 142 0.49 -6.85 21.02
CA ASP A 142 1.75 -6.51 21.68
C ASP A 142 2.54 -5.45 20.89
N LEU A 143 2.28 -5.37 19.57
CA LEU A 143 2.86 -4.37 18.69
C LEU A 143 1.92 -4.04 17.54
N LEU A 144 1.69 -2.74 17.32
CA LEU A 144 0.98 -2.18 16.18
C LEU A 144 1.99 -1.46 15.27
N LEU A 145 2.11 -1.89 14.04
CA LEU A 145 2.97 -1.29 13.01
C LEU A 145 2.12 -0.37 12.13
N CYS A 146 2.38 0.92 12.22
CA CYS A 146 1.61 1.97 11.56
C CYS A 146 2.33 2.42 10.29
N PRO A 147 1.72 2.30 9.09
CA PRO A 147 2.34 2.73 7.84
C PRO A 147 2.40 4.26 7.71
N THR A 148 1.43 4.98 8.27
CA THR A 148 1.33 6.44 8.14
C THR A 148 1.24 7.14 9.49
N ARG A 149 1.49 8.45 9.49
CA ARG A 149 1.27 9.31 10.68
C ARG A 149 -0.21 9.36 11.08
N ASP A 150 -1.11 9.32 10.10
CA ASP A 150 -2.55 9.28 10.35
C ASP A 150 -2.98 7.99 11.06
N ASP A 151 -2.44 6.83 10.65
CA ASP A 151 -2.71 5.56 11.33
C ASP A 151 -2.20 5.59 12.77
N LEU A 152 -0.99 6.13 12.97
CA LEU A 152 -0.40 6.27 14.29
C LEU A 152 -1.25 7.19 15.19
N ALA A 153 -1.74 8.30 14.67
CA ALA A 153 -2.63 9.21 15.38
C ALA A 153 -3.99 8.55 15.68
N GLY A 154 -4.58 7.86 14.69
CA GLY A 154 -5.87 7.20 14.82
C GLY A 154 -5.89 6.04 15.82
N LEU A 155 -4.77 5.38 16.03
CA LEU A 155 -4.66 4.25 16.97
C LEU A 155 -4.31 4.67 18.41
N ARG A 156 -3.81 5.88 18.63
CA ARG A 156 -3.40 6.36 19.99
C ARG A 156 -4.51 6.25 21.03
N ALA A 157 -5.77 6.49 20.64
CA ALA A 157 -6.91 6.47 21.55
C ALA A 157 -7.38 5.06 21.91
N VAL A 158 -6.95 4.03 21.17
CA VAL A 158 -7.50 2.67 21.27
C VAL A 158 -6.45 1.61 21.56
N ALA A 159 -5.18 1.88 21.27
CA ALA A 159 -4.07 1.01 21.64
C ALA A 159 -3.94 0.88 23.15
N ALA A 160 -3.54 -0.30 23.64
CA ALA A 160 -3.40 -0.57 25.08
C ALA A 160 -2.35 0.34 25.75
N SER A 161 -1.31 0.72 25.00
CA SER A 161 -0.34 1.73 25.43
C SER A 161 0.43 2.32 24.23
N PRO A 162 0.95 3.56 24.31
CA PRO A 162 1.78 4.15 23.27
C PRO A 162 3.04 3.33 22.95
N GLY A 163 3.63 2.64 23.94
CA GLY A 163 4.82 1.80 23.75
C GLY A 163 4.59 0.54 22.89
N ARG A 164 3.32 0.22 22.60
CA ARG A 164 2.95 -0.86 21.69
C ARG A 164 2.78 -0.40 20.22
N MET A 165 3.10 0.83 19.90
CA MET A 165 2.99 1.35 18.53
C MET A 165 4.37 1.71 17.99
N ALA A 166 4.60 1.39 16.72
CA ALA A 166 5.81 1.76 15.98
C ALA A 166 5.47 2.11 14.54
N SER A 167 6.23 3.01 13.95
CA SER A 167 6.10 3.33 12.53
C SER A 167 6.78 2.23 11.69
N LEU A 168 6.08 1.72 10.69
CA LEU A 168 6.61 0.94 9.57
C LEU A 168 6.13 1.58 8.26
N PRO A 169 6.86 2.58 7.73
CA PRO A 169 6.43 3.27 6.53
C PRO A 169 6.24 2.32 5.34
N PRO A 170 5.40 2.67 4.36
CA PRO A 170 5.26 1.92 3.13
C PRO A 170 6.62 1.70 2.46
N PHE A 171 6.83 0.52 1.92
CA PHE A 171 8.08 0.10 1.29
C PHE A 171 7.80 -0.82 0.09
N LEU A 172 8.82 -1.01 -0.75
CA LEU A 172 8.74 -1.86 -1.94
C LEU A 172 10.06 -2.61 -2.16
N ASP A 173 10.05 -3.55 -3.10
CA ASP A 173 11.28 -4.04 -3.71
C ASP A 173 11.64 -3.11 -4.88
N PRO A 174 12.73 -2.30 -4.77
CA PRO A 174 13.10 -1.35 -5.81
C PRO A 174 13.80 -2.01 -7.00
N ALA A 175 14.17 -3.29 -6.93
CA ALA A 175 15.00 -3.95 -7.94
C ALA A 175 14.40 -3.93 -9.36
N PRO A 176 13.11 -4.25 -9.60
CA PRO A 176 12.52 -4.20 -10.95
C PRO A 176 12.55 -2.78 -11.55
N PHE A 177 12.24 -1.78 -10.73
CA PHE A 177 12.20 -0.36 -11.15
C PHE A 177 13.59 0.19 -11.47
N ARG A 178 14.59 -0.14 -10.66
CA ARG A 178 16.00 0.21 -10.92
C ARG A 178 16.52 -0.44 -12.20
N ALA A 179 16.20 -1.70 -12.43
CA ALA A 179 16.58 -2.42 -13.65
C ALA A 179 15.96 -1.76 -14.90
N ALA A 180 14.70 -1.33 -14.81
CA ALA A 180 14.04 -0.59 -15.89
C ALA A 180 14.65 0.81 -16.08
N ALA A 181 14.93 1.54 -15.01
CA ALA A 181 15.57 2.86 -15.06
C ALA A 181 16.94 2.83 -15.77
N GLY A 182 17.73 1.76 -15.58
CA GLY A 182 18.98 1.54 -16.29
C GLY A 182 18.82 1.34 -17.81
N ARG A 183 17.60 1.12 -18.29
CA ARG A 183 17.25 0.95 -19.72
C ARG A 183 16.26 2.02 -20.21
N ARG A 184 16.20 3.16 -19.54
CA ARG A 184 15.25 4.25 -19.82
C ARG A 184 15.08 4.56 -21.30
N ASP A 185 16.19 4.78 -22.03
CA ASP A 185 16.14 5.18 -23.45
C ASP A 185 15.55 4.08 -24.35
N ALA A 186 15.84 2.82 -24.05
CA ALA A 186 15.26 1.68 -24.76
C ALA A 186 13.75 1.58 -24.46
N CYS A 187 13.35 1.65 -23.18
CA CYS A 187 11.95 1.65 -22.76
C CYS A 187 11.15 2.79 -23.44
N ARG A 188 11.73 4.00 -23.50
CA ARG A 188 11.09 5.16 -24.14
C ARG A 188 10.94 4.99 -25.64
N LYS A 189 11.96 4.50 -26.34
CA LYS A 189 11.90 4.22 -27.80
C LYS A 189 10.87 3.15 -28.13
N ASP A 190 10.81 2.08 -27.35
CA ASP A 190 9.86 0.99 -27.57
C ASP A 190 8.41 1.45 -27.35
N LEU A 191 8.13 2.17 -26.27
CA LEU A 191 6.80 2.73 -26.02
C LEU A 191 6.41 3.80 -27.05
N ALA A 192 7.35 4.65 -27.48
CA ALA A 192 7.12 5.62 -28.54
C ALA A 192 6.65 4.94 -29.84
N ARG A 193 7.35 3.85 -30.22
CA ARG A 193 7.01 3.07 -31.42
C ARG A 193 5.67 2.35 -31.29
N MET A 194 5.41 1.69 -30.13
CA MET A 194 4.19 0.90 -29.92
C MET A 194 2.93 1.77 -29.88
N HIS A 195 3.02 2.97 -29.30
CA HIS A 195 1.86 3.83 -29.05
C HIS A 195 1.85 5.10 -29.93
N GLY A 196 2.76 5.25 -30.88
CA GLY A 196 2.82 6.44 -31.75
C GLY A 196 3.11 7.74 -31.00
N LEU A 197 3.92 7.68 -29.94
CA LEU A 197 4.17 8.83 -29.08
C LEU A 197 5.39 9.63 -29.55
N ASP A 198 5.26 10.96 -29.47
CA ASP A 198 6.40 11.86 -29.67
C ASP A 198 7.37 11.76 -28.50
N ALA A 199 8.55 11.18 -28.74
CA ALA A 199 9.59 11.02 -27.72
C ALA A 199 10.35 12.31 -27.39
N SER A 200 10.17 13.39 -28.18
CA SER A 200 10.86 14.68 -27.98
C SER A 200 10.23 15.55 -26.89
N VAL A 201 8.98 15.30 -26.53
CA VAL A 201 8.25 16.03 -25.49
C VAL A 201 8.29 15.31 -24.15
N PRO A 202 8.12 16.00 -23.02
CA PRO A 202 8.00 15.36 -21.70
C PRO A 202 6.84 14.38 -21.63
N TRP A 203 7.06 13.23 -20.95
CA TRP A 203 6.04 12.24 -20.67
C TRP A 203 5.71 12.21 -19.18
N LEU A 204 4.44 12.35 -18.86
CA LEU A 204 3.86 12.15 -17.54
C LEU A 204 3.39 10.71 -17.44
N ALA A 205 3.45 10.13 -16.25
CA ALA A 205 2.92 8.79 -16.00
C ALA A 205 1.88 8.81 -14.88
N VAL A 206 0.88 7.96 -14.99
CA VAL A 206 -0.06 7.58 -13.93
C VAL A 206 -0.29 6.07 -13.96
N ALA A 207 -0.33 5.45 -12.78
CA ALA A 207 -0.64 4.04 -12.64
C ALA A 207 -1.69 3.85 -11.53
N ALA A 208 -2.91 3.47 -11.91
CA ALA A 208 -3.98 3.22 -10.96
C ALA A 208 -5.07 2.33 -11.55
N MET A 209 -5.70 1.51 -10.70
CA MET A 209 -6.88 0.74 -11.12
C MET A 209 -8.05 1.69 -11.46
N MET A 210 -8.75 1.42 -12.55
CA MET A 210 -9.91 2.19 -13.00
C MET A 210 -11.18 1.66 -12.31
N ARG A 211 -11.40 2.08 -11.05
CA ARG A 211 -12.55 1.69 -10.23
C ARG A 211 -13.46 2.88 -9.98
N PRO A 212 -14.79 2.67 -9.84
CA PRO A 212 -15.70 3.67 -9.35
C PRO A 212 -15.29 4.22 -7.98
N GLY A 213 -15.75 5.42 -7.63
CA GLY A 213 -15.44 6.11 -6.39
C GLY A 213 -14.12 6.89 -6.45
N ASP A 214 -13.28 6.79 -5.42
CA ASP A 214 -12.09 7.64 -5.24
C ASP A 214 -11.10 7.56 -6.40
N LYS A 215 -10.94 6.40 -7.04
CA LYS A 215 -10.06 6.26 -8.21
C LYS A 215 -10.59 7.01 -9.43
N LEU A 216 -11.86 6.85 -9.74
CA LEU A 216 -12.50 7.61 -10.84
C LEU A 216 -12.49 9.12 -10.55
N ALA A 217 -12.76 9.52 -9.31
CA ALA A 217 -12.66 10.92 -8.89
C ALA A 217 -11.24 11.49 -9.07
N SER A 218 -10.21 10.69 -8.77
CA SER A 218 -8.80 11.07 -8.97
C SER A 218 -8.47 11.24 -10.47
N TYR A 219 -8.94 10.35 -11.34
CA TYR A 219 -8.79 10.51 -12.79
C TYR A 219 -9.50 11.78 -13.31
N GLY A 220 -10.71 12.06 -12.81
CA GLY A 220 -11.43 13.30 -13.13
C GLY A 220 -10.69 14.57 -12.69
N ALA A 221 -10.14 14.57 -11.48
CA ALA A 221 -9.32 15.68 -10.99
C ALA A 221 -8.03 15.83 -11.81
N LEU A 222 -7.38 14.73 -12.19
CA LEU A 222 -6.20 14.75 -13.06
C LEU A 222 -6.52 15.37 -14.42
N ALA A 223 -7.63 14.96 -15.04
CA ALA A 223 -8.06 15.49 -16.33
C ALA A 223 -8.31 17.00 -16.27
N ARG A 224 -9.05 17.48 -15.25
CA ARG A 224 -9.30 18.92 -15.04
C ARG A 224 -8.01 19.70 -14.79
N ALA A 225 -7.12 19.20 -13.94
CA ALA A 225 -5.85 19.86 -13.68
C ALA A 225 -4.99 19.98 -14.94
N LEU A 226 -4.81 18.89 -15.68
CA LEU A 226 -4.00 18.86 -16.89
C LEU A 226 -4.61 19.66 -18.05
N SER A 227 -5.92 19.91 -18.08
CA SER A 227 -6.56 20.78 -19.08
C SER A 227 -6.10 22.24 -18.99
N HIS A 228 -5.52 22.67 -17.88
CA HIS A 228 -4.89 24.00 -17.76
C HIS A 228 -3.50 24.10 -18.43
N LEU A 229 -3.01 23.00 -19.07
CA LEU A 229 -1.63 22.90 -19.61
C LEU A 229 -1.63 22.62 -21.12
N HIS A 230 -2.67 23.04 -21.86
CA HIS A 230 -2.74 22.84 -23.31
C HIS A 230 -1.67 23.64 -24.09
N ASP A 231 -1.15 24.69 -23.50
CA ASP A 231 -0.12 25.57 -24.04
C ASP A 231 1.29 24.93 -24.05
N LEU A 232 1.48 23.82 -23.34
CA LEU A 232 2.76 23.12 -23.25
C LEU A 232 2.74 21.78 -24.00
N PRO A 233 3.87 21.34 -24.59
CA PRO A 233 3.99 20.04 -25.20
C PRO A 233 4.27 18.97 -24.13
N TRP A 234 3.41 17.95 -24.03
CA TRP A 234 3.57 16.78 -23.14
C TRP A 234 2.68 15.64 -23.59
N ARG A 235 2.95 14.42 -23.11
CA ARG A 235 2.12 13.23 -23.24
C ARG A 235 1.86 12.61 -21.87
N LEU A 236 0.75 11.89 -21.71
CA LEU A 236 0.39 11.16 -20.50
C LEU A 236 0.32 9.66 -20.80
N LEU A 237 1.11 8.88 -20.09
CA LEU A 237 1.03 7.43 -20.06
C LEU A 237 0.05 7.02 -18.95
N VAL A 238 -0.98 6.24 -19.28
CA VAL A 238 -2.02 5.81 -18.33
C VAL A 238 -1.96 4.30 -18.22
N ALA A 239 -1.31 3.80 -17.17
CA ALA A 239 -1.26 2.39 -16.83
C ALA A 239 -2.41 2.04 -15.87
N GLY A 240 -3.19 1.02 -16.20
CA GLY A 240 -4.30 0.57 -15.39
C GLY A 240 -5.49 0.13 -16.21
N ASP A 241 -6.37 -0.62 -15.56
CA ASP A 241 -7.62 -1.11 -16.13
C ASP A 241 -8.65 -1.29 -15.01
N GLY A 242 -9.89 -1.56 -15.39
CA GLY A 242 -10.96 -1.81 -14.44
C GLY A 242 -12.36 -1.45 -14.95
N PRO A 243 -13.39 -1.66 -14.12
CA PRO A 243 -14.78 -1.48 -14.53
C PRO A 243 -15.15 -0.03 -14.91
N ALA A 244 -14.38 0.98 -14.50
CA ALA A 244 -14.60 2.39 -14.84
C ALA A 244 -13.70 2.86 -16.01
N ARG A 245 -13.12 1.94 -16.81
CA ARG A 245 -12.22 2.30 -17.91
C ARG A 245 -12.89 3.22 -18.94
N ALA A 246 -14.11 2.88 -19.36
CA ALA A 246 -14.82 3.65 -20.36
C ALA A 246 -15.07 5.12 -19.88
N GLU A 247 -15.43 5.29 -18.60
CA GLU A 247 -15.62 6.64 -18.03
C GLU A 247 -14.30 7.41 -17.96
N VAL A 248 -13.19 6.76 -17.60
CA VAL A 248 -11.86 7.39 -17.57
C VAL A 248 -11.44 7.81 -18.97
N GLU A 249 -11.59 6.94 -19.98
CA GLU A 249 -11.27 7.24 -21.38
C GLU A 249 -12.11 8.41 -21.89
N ALA A 250 -13.41 8.43 -21.60
CA ALA A 250 -14.32 9.51 -21.99
C ALA A 250 -13.92 10.87 -21.37
N VAL A 251 -13.60 10.89 -20.06
CA VAL A 251 -13.16 12.10 -19.37
C VAL A 251 -11.85 12.62 -19.96
N PHE A 252 -10.89 11.74 -20.27
CA PHE A 252 -9.63 12.16 -20.87
C PHE A 252 -9.75 12.58 -22.33
N ALA A 253 -10.59 11.91 -23.11
CA ALA A 253 -10.85 12.31 -24.50
C ALA A 253 -11.45 13.73 -24.58
N ALA A 254 -12.35 14.07 -23.66
CA ALA A 254 -12.96 15.39 -23.59
C ALA A 254 -11.99 16.49 -23.11
N ALA A 255 -11.22 16.21 -22.04
CA ALA A 255 -10.37 17.20 -21.39
C ALA A 255 -8.97 17.30 -22.01
N LEU A 256 -8.43 16.22 -22.56
CA LEU A 256 -7.03 16.07 -23.00
C LEU A 256 -6.95 15.40 -24.40
N PRO A 257 -7.58 15.97 -25.42
CA PRO A 257 -7.66 15.34 -26.74
C PRO A 257 -6.26 14.98 -27.26
N GLN A 258 -6.07 13.70 -27.64
CA GLN A 258 -4.84 13.12 -28.20
C GLN A 258 -3.59 13.20 -27.30
N ARG A 259 -3.72 13.50 -25.97
CA ARG A 259 -2.57 13.60 -25.09
C ARG A 259 -2.34 12.35 -24.24
N ALA A 260 -3.35 11.53 -24.01
CA ALA A 260 -3.29 10.34 -23.18
C ALA A 260 -3.09 9.06 -24.03
N ALA A 261 -2.15 8.22 -23.63
CA ALA A 261 -1.94 6.88 -24.16
C ALA A 261 -2.30 5.86 -23.06
N PHE A 262 -3.32 5.06 -23.32
CA PHE A 262 -3.79 4.02 -22.40
C PHE A 262 -3.02 2.73 -22.63
N LEU A 263 -2.28 2.28 -21.62
CA LEU A 263 -1.40 1.11 -21.68
C LEU A 263 -2.09 -0.18 -21.20
N GLY A 264 -3.29 -0.06 -20.59
CA GLY A 264 -3.99 -1.20 -19.99
C GLY A 264 -3.39 -1.62 -18.63
N ALA A 265 -3.81 -2.79 -18.14
CA ALA A 265 -3.21 -3.41 -16.97
C ALA A 265 -1.84 -3.99 -17.34
N LEU A 266 -0.79 -3.54 -16.68
CA LEU A 266 0.58 -3.96 -16.95
C LEU A 266 1.10 -4.91 -15.87
N PRO A 267 1.82 -5.98 -16.24
CA PRO A 267 2.69 -6.71 -15.32
C PRO A 267 3.75 -5.79 -14.70
N LEU A 268 4.37 -6.22 -13.60
CA LEU A 268 5.31 -5.40 -12.84
C LEU A 268 6.49 -4.88 -13.68
N GLU A 269 7.07 -5.72 -14.51
CA GLU A 269 8.21 -5.39 -15.38
C GLU A 269 7.83 -4.35 -16.45
N GLU A 270 6.63 -4.48 -17.02
CA GLU A 270 6.12 -3.52 -18.01
C GLU A 270 5.72 -2.20 -17.36
N LEU A 271 5.14 -2.25 -16.14
CA LEU A 271 4.87 -1.05 -15.36
C LEU A 271 6.16 -0.31 -15.01
N ALA A 272 7.19 -1.04 -14.59
CA ALA A 272 8.50 -0.48 -14.31
C ALA A 272 9.12 0.18 -15.56
N ALA A 273 8.98 -0.46 -16.73
CA ALA A 273 9.44 0.09 -18.01
C ALA A 273 8.66 1.36 -18.41
N ALA A 274 7.34 1.37 -18.21
CA ALA A 274 6.51 2.55 -18.47
C ALA A 274 6.89 3.73 -17.54
N CYS A 275 7.09 3.45 -16.27
CA CYS A 275 7.61 4.45 -15.32
C CYS A 275 8.99 4.94 -15.76
N ALA A 276 9.94 4.06 -16.05
CA ALA A 276 11.30 4.44 -16.46
C ALA A 276 11.31 5.32 -17.73
N ALA A 277 10.38 5.12 -18.65
CA ALA A 277 10.27 5.90 -19.89
C ALA A 277 9.73 7.32 -19.68
N ALA A 278 9.00 7.57 -18.58
CA ALA A 278 8.39 8.86 -18.28
C ALA A 278 9.39 9.85 -17.64
N ASP A 279 8.96 11.09 -17.46
CA ASP A 279 9.77 12.16 -16.89
C ASP A 279 9.36 12.48 -15.45
N PHE A 280 8.08 12.36 -15.12
CA PHE A 280 7.56 12.45 -13.75
C PHE A 280 6.17 11.81 -13.63
N TYR A 281 5.77 11.52 -12.41
CA TYR A 281 4.50 10.88 -12.09
C TYR A 281 3.47 11.90 -11.61
N VAL A 282 2.21 11.75 -12.01
CA VAL A 282 1.12 12.69 -11.67
C VAL A 282 -0.10 11.94 -11.14
N TRP A 283 -0.55 12.28 -9.92
CA TRP A 283 -1.73 11.68 -9.32
C TRP A 283 -2.34 12.57 -8.25
N PRO A 284 -3.54 13.14 -8.43
CA PRO A 284 -4.20 13.99 -7.42
C PRO A 284 -4.59 13.27 -6.14
N ALA A 285 -4.67 11.93 -6.18
CA ALA A 285 -4.76 11.06 -4.99
C ALA A 285 -5.98 11.35 -4.10
N VAL A 286 -7.18 11.52 -4.70
CA VAL A 286 -8.41 11.73 -3.92
C VAL A 286 -8.61 10.59 -2.93
N ASN A 287 -8.63 10.92 -1.63
CA ASN A 287 -8.81 9.97 -0.51
C ASN A 287 -7.84 8.77 -0.52
N GLU A 288 -6.63 8.94 -1.06
CA GLU A 288 -5.61 7.88 -1.13
C GLU A 288 -5.02 7.57 0.25
N ALA A 289 -4.93 6.29 0.62
CA ALA A 289 -4.39 5.89 1.92
C ALA A 289 -2.91 6.29 2.07
N TYR A 290 -2.06 5.88 1.11
CA TYR A 290 -0.65 6.31 1.00
C TYR A 290 -0.10 6.23 -0.44
N GLY A 291 -0.67 5.39 -1.31
CA GLY A 291 -0.36 5.36 -2.74
C GLY A 291 0.95 4.66 -3.12
N MET A 292 0.98 3.33 -3.07
CA MET A 292 2.14 2.52 -3.45
C MET A 292 2.68 2.84 -4.85
N ALA A 293 1.79 3.15 -5.82
CA ALA A 293 2.21 3.49 -7.18
C ALA A 293 3.10 4.75 -7.24
N MET A 294 2.93 5.69 -6.31
CA MET A 294 3.83 6.85 -6.20
C MET A 294 5.21 6.45 -5.71
N LEU A 295 5.30 5.47 -4.81
CA LEU A 295 6.57 4.94 -4.34
C LEU A 295 7.26 4.10 -5.42
N GLU A 296 6.50 3.33 -6.19
CA GLU A 296 6.97 2.59 -7.36
C GLU A 296 7.54 3.54 -8.43
N ALA A 297 6.85 4.64 -8.71
CA ALA A 297 7.32 5.68 -9.61
C ALA A 297 8.66 6.30 -9.14
N GLN A 298 8.78 6.60 -7.84
CA GLN A 298 10.02 7.11 -7.26
C GLN A 298 11.18 6.12 -7.39
N ALA A 299 10.92 4.82 -7.22
CA ALA A 299 11.92 3.78 -7.40
C ALA A 299 12.42 3.69 -8.87
N ALA A 300 11.58 4.07 -9.84
CA ALA A 300 11.94 4.20 -11.25
C ALA A 300 12.63 5.54 -11.57
N GLY A 301 12.79 6.44 -10.60
CA GLY A 301 13.41 7.74 -10.76
C GLY A 301 12.44 8.86 -11.17
N LEU A 302 11.12 8.69 -10.99
CA LEU A 302 10.14 9.72 -11.29
C LEU A 302 9.87 10.61 -10.07
N PRO A 303 10.11 11.92 -10.13
CA PRO A 303 9.51 12.84 -9.18
C PRO A 303 7.99 12.75 -9.24
N VAL A 304 7.32 12.93 -8.11
CA VAL A 304 5.86 12.80 -8.03
C VAL A 304 5.20 14.17 -7.85
N VAL A 305 4.17 14.49 -8.66
CA VAL A 305 3.23 15.56 -8.36
C VAL A 305 1.93 14.94 -7.85
N SER A 306 1.56 15.31 -6.62
CA SER A 306 0.36 14.77 -5.95
C SER A 306 -0.32 15.85 -5.09
N CYS A 307 -1.32 15.47 -4.31
CA CYS A 307 -1.93 16.34 -3.32
C CYS A 307 -1.60 15.88 -1.89
N ALA A 308 -1.47 16.83 -0.98
CA ALA A 308 -1.25 16.58 0.44
C ALA A 308 -2.56 16.06 1.08
N THR A 309 -2.83 14.77 0.90
CA THR A 309 -4.01 14.09 1.45
C THR A 309 -3.59 12.84 2.19
N ARG A 310 -4.19 12.59 3.37
CA ARG A 310 -3.98 11.40 4.21
C ARG A 310 -2.49 11.00 4.29
N GLY A 311 -2.15 9.74 3.97
CA GLY A 311 -0.78 9.22 4.03
C GLY A 311 0.10 9.56 2.82
N VAL A 312 -0.34 10.34 1.84
CA VAL A 312 0.50 10.73 0.69
C VAL A 312 1.78 11.46 1.14
N PRO A 313 1.75 12.39 2.14
CA PRO A 313 2.98 13.01 2.66
C PRO A 313 3.95 12.05 3.38
N ASP A 314 3.54 10.81 3.63
CA ASP A 314 4.41 9.76 4.18
C ASP A 314 5.18 9.00 3.09
N VAL A 315 4.77 9.11 1.82
CA VAL A 315 5.45 8.48 0.67
C VAL A 315 6.06 9.49 -0.30
N VAL A 316 5.60 10.75 -0.30
CA VAL A 316 6.14 11.82 -1.16
C VAL A 316 6.61 12.97 -0.27
N GLU A 317 7.91 13.23 -0.24
CA GLU A 317 8.48 14.36 0.50
C GLU A 317 8.48 15.62 -0.37
N HIS A 318 7.62 16.59 0.01
CA HIS A 318 7.48 17.84 -0.72
C HIS A 318 8.81 18.59 -0.84
N GLY A 319 9.17 18.96 -2.06
CA GLY A 319 10.43 19.67 -2.35
C GLY A 319 11.64 18.76 -2.49
N ARG A 320 11.57 17.50 -2.06
CA ARG A 320 12.65 16.50 -2.15
C ARG A 320 12.37 15.46 -3.24
N THR A 321 11.35 14.63 -3.04
CA THR A 321 11.04 13.53 -3.97
C THR A 321 9.85 13.82 -4.88
N GLY A 322 9.19 14.95 -4.66
CA GLY A 322 8.04 15.38 -5.44
C GLY A 322 7.47 16.70 -4.93
N LEU A 323 6.35 17.09 -5.50
CA LEU A 323 5.61 18.32 -5.17
C LEU A 323 4.18 17.97 -4.76
N LEU A 324 3.71 18.55 -3.65
CA LEU A 324 2.37 18.31 -3.11
C LEU A 324 1.55 19.60 -3.16
N ALA A 325 0.45 19.57 -3.90
CA ALA A 325 -0.58 20.62 -3.90
C ALA A 325 -1.56 20.44 -2.72
N PRO A 326 -2.30 21.47 -2.32
CA PRO A 326 -3.44 21.34 -1.44
C PRO A 326 -4.47 20.36 -2.02
N ALA A 327 -5.13 19.56 -1.17
CA ALA A 327 -6.15 18.61 -1.60
C ALA A 327 -7.34 19.35 -2.25
N GLY A 328 -7.74 18.91 -3.44
CA GLY A 328 -8.88 19.47 -4.17
C GLY A 328 -8.59 20.77 -4.94
N ASP A 329 -7.35 21.24 -4.96
CA ASP A 329 -6.95 22.43 -5.73
C ASP A 329 -6.33 21.99 -7.07
N ASP A 330 -7.18 21.84 -8.09
CA ASP A 330 -6.77 21.45 -9.44
C ASP A 330 -5.82 22.46 -10.08
N ARG A 331 -5.95 23.76 -9.74
CA ARG A 331 -5.09 24.82 -10.28
C ARG A 331 -3.69 24.81 -9.65
N ALA A 332 -3.62 24.67 -8.32
CA ALA A 332 -2.33 24.51 -7.64
C ALA A 332 -1.61 23.25 -8.14
N PHE A 333 -2.33 22.13 -8.31
CA PHE A 333 -1.77 20.91 -8.88
C PHE A 333 -1.21 21.15 -10.30
N ALA A 334 -1.99 21.79 -11.18
CA ALA A 334 -1.55 22.16 -12.53
C ALA A 334 -0.30 23.08 -12.51
N GLY A 335 -0.24 24.02 -11.56
CA GLY A 335 0.93 24.88 -11.36
C GLY A 335 2.20 24.10 -11.07
N LEU A 336 2.12 23.07 -10.19
CA LEU A 336 3.25 22.20 -9.87
C LEU A 336 3.65 21.29 -11.04
N VAL A 337 2.68 20.83 -11.84
CA VAL A 337 2.97 20.09 -13.08
C VAL A 337 3.68 20.99 -14.08
N ARG A 338 3.20 22.24 -14.28
CA ARG A 338 3.83 23.25 -15.14
C ARG A 338 5.27 23.53 -14.72
N GLU A 339 5.52 23.65 -13.43
CA GLU A 339 6.86 23.86 -12.88
C GLU A 339 7.81 22.73 -13.30
N LEU A 340 7.40 21.47 -13.14
CA LEU A 340 8.22 20.33 -13.56
C LEU A 340 8.31 20.19 -15.08
N LEU A 341 7.34 20.64 -15.86
CA LEU A 341 7.43 20.65 -17.32
C LEU A 341 8.50 21.64 -17.80
N LEU A 342 8.63 22.79 -17.15
CA LEU A 342 9.51 23.89 -17.57
C LEU A 342 10.92 23.80 -16.95
N ASP A 343 11.07 23.23 -15.75
CA ASP A 343 12.37 23.15 -15.05
C ASP A 343 12.94 21.72 -15.08
N GLU A 344 13.68 21.39 -16.12
CA GLU A 344 14.37 20.12 -16.26
C GLU A 344 15.43 19.91 -15.16
N GLY A 345 16.12 20.96 -14.74
CA GLY A 345 17.12 20.89 -13.67
C GLY A 345 16.49 20.45 -12.36
N LYS A 346 15.32 20.99 -12.01
CA LYS A 346 14.54 20.59 -10.84
C LYS A 346 14.07 19.14 -10.96
N ARG A 347 13.55 18.72 -12.12
CA ARG A 347 13.17 17.31 -12.35
C ARG A 347 14.33 16.37 -12.10
N ARG A 348 15.52 16.66 -12.66
CA ARG A 348 16.72 15.82 -12.50
C ARG A 348 17.17 15.72 -11.05
N ARG A 349 17.19 16.82 -10.29
CA ARG A 349 17.52 16.79 -8.86
C ARG A 349 16.53 15.96 -8.07
N MET A 350 15.23 16.18 -8.28
CA MET A 350 14.18 15.41 -7.59
C MET A 350 14.19 13.94 -7.99
N SER A 351 14.52 13.61 -9.24
CA SER A 351 14.68 12.22 -9.70
C SER A 351 15.78 11.48 -8.92
N ALA A 352 16.95 12.10 -8.75
CA ALA A 352 18.04 11.51 -7.96
C ALA A 352 17.66 11.29 -6.50
N GLU A 353 16.96 12.27 -5.90
CA GLU A 353 16.44 12.15 -4.53
C GLU A 353 15.35 11.07 -4.40
N ALA A 354 14.45 10.94 -5.38
CA ALA A 354 13.42 9.91 -5.41
C ALA A 354 14.01 8.50 -5.43
N VAL A 355 15.03 8.26 -6.28
CA VAL A 355 15.77 6.98 -6.33
C VAL A 355 16.44 6.69 -4.98
N THR A 356 17.14 7.68 -4.42
CA THR A 356 17.81 7.53 -3.13
C THR A 356 16.83 7.21 -2.02
N PHE A 357 15.73 7.94 -1.93
CA PHE A 357 14.66 7.73 -0.96
C PHE A 357 14.06 6.33 -1.06
N ALA A 358 13.67 5.90 -2.27
CA ALA A 358 13.10 4.57 -2.49
C ALA A 358 14.09 3.46 -2.14
N ALA A 359 15.37 3.61 -2.48
CA ALA A 359 16.40 2.59 -2.27
C ALA A 359 16.88 2.50 -0.81
N SER A 360 17.04 3.63 -0.12
CA SER A 360 17.65 3.66 1.23
C SER A 360 16.64 3.71 2.36
N GLU A 361 15.47 4.35 2.16
CA GLU A 361 14.51 4.61 3.23
C GLU A 361 13.23 3.79 3.09
N ARG A 362 12.91 3.35 1.87
CA ARG A 362 11.65 2.67 1.52
C ARG A 362 11.86 1.33 0.83
N SER A 363 13.05 0.78 0.86
CA SER A 363 13.32 -0.55 0.31
C SER A 363 12.85 -1.67 1.24
N ILE A 364 12.64 -2.85 0.69
CA ILE A 364 12.32 -4.05 1.46
C ILE A 364 13.47 -4.41 2.42
N GLU A 365 14.72 -4.06 2.09
CA GLU A 365 15.89 -4.24 2.95
C GLU A 365 15.83 -3.32 4.18
N SER A 366 15.51 -2.04 3.99
CA SER A 366 15.34 -1.11 5.12
C SER A 366 14.16 -1.49 6.00
N ALA A 367 13.08 -1.98 5.40
CA ALA A 367 11.94 -2.53 6.15
C ALA A 367 12.32 -3.79 6.93
N ALA A 368 13.12 -4.69 6.35
CA ALA A 368 13.61 -5.89 7.04
C ALA A 368 14.48 -5.54 8.26
N ILE A 369 15.41 -4.61 8.13
CA ILE A 369 16.23 -4.11 9.25
C ILE A 369 15.33 -3.54 10.36
N ARG A 370 14.35 -2.72 10.00
CA ARG A 370 13.41 -2.12 10.95
C ARG A 370 12.55 -3.17 11.64
N LEU A 371 11.97 -4.11 10.89
CA LEU A 371 11.19 -5.22 11.45
C LEU A 371 12.04 -6.09 12.38
N GLY A 372 13.26 -6.46 11.97
CA GLY A 372 14.19 -7.23 12.82
C GLY A 372 14.45 -6.53 14.15
N GLY A 373 14.73 -5.23 14.14
CA GLY A 373 14.93 -4.43 15.37
C GLY A 373 13.67 -4.35 16.24
N LEU A 374 12.49 -4.13 15.63
CA LEU A 374 11.22 -4.05 16.35
C LEU A 374 10.80 -5.39 16.97
N LEU A 375 11.07 -6.50 16.29
CA LEU A 375 10.68 -7.85 16.73
C LEU A 375 11.72 -8.50 17.66
N ALA A 376 12.95 -8.00 17.72
CA ALA A 376 14.02 -8.53 18.61
C ALA A 376 13.60 -8.60 20.08
N ARG A 377 12.76 -7.67 20.53
CA ARG A 377 12.21 -7.66 21.91
C ARG A 377 11.38 -8.89 22.26
N PHE A 378 10.85 -9.59 21.26
CA PHE A 378 10.05 -10.80 21.45
C PHE A 378 10.90 -12.08 21.41
N ALA A 379 12.10 -12.04 20.82
CA ALA A 379 12.99 -13.20 20.74
C ALA A 379 13.51 -13.66 22.11
N ALA A 380 13.57 -12.76 23.08
CA ALA A 380 14.03 -13.03 24.45
C ALA A 380 12.90 -13.38 25.44
N MET A 381 11.64 -13.41 24.97
CA MET A 381 10.49 -13.70 25.86
C MET A 381 10.31 -15.22 26.02
N PRO A 382 10.27 -15.75 27.27
CA PRO A 382 9.95 -17.15 27.47
C PRO A 382 8.55 -17.46 26.94
N ALA A 383 8.38 -18.63 26.31
CA ALA A 383 7.15 -19.11 25.67
C ALA A 383 5.99 -19.43 26.66
N ASN A 384 5.94 -18.78 27.83
CA ASN A 384 4.93 -19.03 28.86
C ASN A 384 4.45 -17.66 29.44
N ARG A 385 3.65 -16.92 28.64
CA ARG A 385 2.82 -15.87 29.22
C ARG A 385 1.54 -16.50 29.77
N ALA A 386 1.29 -16.34 31.08
CA ALA A 386 -0.04 -16.60 31.62
C ALA A 386 -1.06 -15.68 30.90
N PRO A 387 -2.25 -16.16 30.55
CA PRO A 387 -3.29 -15.32 29.99
C PRO A 387 -3.62 -14.18 30.98
N VAL A 388 -3.56 -12.93 30.49
CA VAL A 388 -3.99 -11.72 31.24
C VAL A 388 -5.51 -11.60 31.10
#